data_0cfddb061f65e91d22936bdbd0250658
#
_entry.id   0cfddb061f65e91d22936bdbd0250658
#
_cell.length_a   1.000
_cell.length_b   1.000
_cell.length_c   1.000
_cell.angle_alpha   90.00
_cell.angle_beta   90.00
_cell.angle_gamma   90.00
#
_symmetry.space_group_name_H-M   'P 1'
#
loop_
_entity.id
_entity.type
_entity.pdbx_description
1 polymer ?
#
loop_
_entity_poly.entity_id
_entity_poly.type
_entity_poly.pdbx_seq_one_letter_code
_entity_poly.pdbx_strand_id
1 'polypeptide(L)'
;MYHEITKIEKTNKVTIEQLYNLGKNDMGSTLAGHESVDCQYDVLNIKQNDNKFERYYANVERVIRHKVSKAKWVLEDEFGNEVTITNDHSLMVLREGVLQKVKPCDVDIDSDLLVIDNDGDVEVVDIVRCEQIGYFDDEYVYDIEMYDDTHTFVANNILVHNSIYSSYTDIINSTDWFEHQVWRLTKVNKQNDQKDFTYVSKGGYPTLDSAKEYFKVDEIDLEKYSYDIGEIDPDGREFCLTINRVFMADFLKKVHEDYAEKQGTPNILDFELEGYLDAGIWLAKKKYIKNLTWAEPNIYYDSCTKIKPTGVEIAQTSSSPWVKKQLTDMVKWIFKQETFTVDGIASVLKDVKKQFKLQSPEVICVNKGMNKYSEYVMNDTDEIELQPKAMVTIQGASFYNHLLNTNEKYKKKYGILSDSDKLCVLYIKPTPKYTYWKKENAIPIKEYIKNPDMYKLVTDKKETIRPEGMGKPYEAFTDIMSKTQVEAISFPAGLYPKDLIISKGIEIDDERMFDLLVLGPMNRIIEAMGYQPVSLDMAFVNSLW
;
A
#
# COMPACT_ATOMS: atom_id res chain seq x y z
N MET A 1 -0.55 -57.16 14.51
CA MET A 1 0.82 -56.98 13.95
C MET A 1 0.92 -55.48 13.65
N TYR A 2 1.45 -54.73 14.62
CA TYR A 2 1.64 -53.31 14.54
C TYR A 2 2.95 -53.07 13.79
N HIS A 3 2.91 -52.41 12.65
CA HIS A 3 4.10 -51.83 12.06
C HIS A 3 4.16 -50.34 12.48
N GLU A 4 4.88 -50.08 13.56
CA GLU A 4 5.45 -48.77 13.80
C GLU A 4 6.51 -48.51 12.73
N ILE A 5 6.17 -47.66 11.77
CA ILE A 5 7.17 -47.05 10.89
C ILE A 5 7.64 -45.79 11.59
N THR A 6 8.70 -45.91 12.36
CA THR A 6 9.45 -44.74 12.85
C THR A 6 10.25 -44.18 11.69
N LYS A 7 9.68 -43.22 10.95
CA LYS A 7 10.44 -42.36 10.05
C LYS A 7 11.30 -41.45 10.93
N ILE A 8 12.60 -41.69 10.95
CA ILE A 8 13.57 -40.74 11.50
C ILE A 8 13.67 -39.61 10.44
N GLU A 9 12.93 -38.56 10.62
CA GLU A 9 13.00 -37.37 9.76
C GLU A 9 14.24 -36.56 10.15
N LYS A 10 15.22 -36.51 9.26
CA LYS A 10 16.34 -35.58 9.38
C LYS A 10 15.84 -34.20 8.92
N THR A 11 15.68 -33.29 9.85
CA THR A 11 15.45 -31.90 9.57
C THR A 11 16.75 -31.26 9.06
N ASN A 12 16.74 -30.70 7.86
CA ASN A 12 17.87 -29.95 7.31
C ASN A 12 17.45 -28.52 7.07
N LYS A 13 18.29 -27.55 7.47
CA LYS A 13 18.12 -26.16 7.04
C LYS A 13 18.66 -26.05 5.61
N VAL A 14 17.82 -25.62 4.68
CA VAL A 14 18.16 -25.39 3.27
C VAL A 14 17.62 -24.04 2.84
N THR A 15 18.24 -23.40 1.86
CA THR A 15 17.67 -22.17 1.27
C THR A 15 16.49 -22.54 0.35
N ILE A 16 15.57 -21.58 0.12
CA ILE A 16 14.46 -21.80 -0.81
C ILE A 16 15.01 -22.06 -2.23
N GLU A 17 16.11 -21.41 -2.62
CA GLU A 17 16.82 -21.71 -3.87
C GLU A 17 17.31 -23.17 -3.94
N GLN A 18 17.88 -23.70 -2.86
CA GLN A 18 18.27 -25.11 -2.80
C GLN A 18 17.05 -26.02 -2.90
N LEU A 19 15.94 -25.65 -2.27
CA LEU A 19 14.69 -26.38 -2.35
C LEU A 19 14.14 -26.38 -3.79
N TYR A 20 14.19 -25.24 -4.49
CA TYR A 20 13.87 -25.14 -5.91
C TYR A 20 14.73 -26.09 -6.76
N ASN A 21 16.04 -26.12 -6.53
CA ASN A 21 16.97 -26.97 -7.29
C ASN A 21 16.81 -28.47 -6.98
N LEU A 22 16.14 -28.83 -5.90
CA LEU A 22 15.79 -30.20 -5.56
C LEU A 22 14.46 -30.66 -6.19
N GLY A 23 13.67 -29.75 -6.74
CA GLY A 23 12.44 -30.06 -7.46
C GLY A 23 12.71 -30.95 -8.67
N LYS A 24 11.80 -31.90 -8.95
CA LYS A 24 12.03 -32.96 -9.94
C LYS A 24 11.36 -32.70 -11.28
N ASN A 25 10.25 -32.00 -11.27
CA ASN A 25 9.46 -31.73 -12.46
C ASN A 25 9.39 -30.21 -12.68
N ASP A 26 9.77 -29.79 -13.88
CA ASP A 26 9.51 -28.42 -14.30
C ASP A 26 7.99 -28.29 -14.56
N MET A 27 7.30 -27.52 -13.72
CA MET A 27 5.86 -27.26 -13.83
C MET A 27 5.55 -26.22 -14.93
N GLY A 28 6.59 -25.77 -15.67
CA GLY A 28 6.51 -24.80 -16.73
C GLY A 28 6.72 -23.37 -16.27
N SER A 29 6.91 -22.51 -17.26
CA SER A 29 7.00 -21.04 -17.07
C SER A 29 5.63 -20.43 -17.33
N THR A 30 5.18 -19.55 -16.45
CA THR A 30 3.97 -18.75 -16.70
C THR A 30 4.30 -17.59 -17.63
N LEU A 31 3.28 -17.00 -18.29
CA LEU A 31 3.44 -15.80 -19.13
C LEU A 31 4.01 -14.60 -18.35
N ALA A 32 3.95 -14.62 -17.02
CA ALA A 32 4.55 -13.62 -16.14
C ALA A 32 6.05 -13.83 -15.88
N GLY A 33 6.68 -14.85 -16.52
CA GLY A 33 8.09 -15.18 -16.32
C GLY A 33 8.40 -15.90 -15.00
N HIS A 34 7.36 -16.46 -14.34
CA HIS A 34 7.53 -17.29 -13.15
C HIS A 34 7.89 -18.71 -13.58
N GLU A 35 8.93 -19.24 -12.99
CA GLU A 35 9.34 -20.64 -13.17
C GLU A 35 8.97 -21.38 -11.88
N SER A 36 8.41 -22.60 -11.99
CA SER A 36 8.03 -23.39 -10.82
C SER A 36 8.44 -24.85 -10.96
N VAL A 37 8.74 -25.48 -9.84
CA VAL A 37 9.04 -26.91 -9.74
C VAL A 37 8.18 -27.56 -8.66
N ASP A 38 7.81 -28.81 -8.84
CA ASP A 38 7.14 -29.58 -7.81
C ASP A 38 8.07 -29.82 -6.60
N CYS A 39 7.50 -29.86 -5.42
CA CYS A 39 8.25 -30.07 -4.20
C CYS A 39 7.64 -31.26 -3.40
N GLN A 40 8.46 -32.23 -3.05
CA GLN A 40 8.05 -33.40 -2.27
C GLN A 40 8.55 -33.35 -0.81
N TYR A 41 8.81 -32.13 -0.34
CA TYR A 41 9.30 -31.90 1.01
C TYR A 41 8.27 -31.14 1.83
N ASP A 42 8.29 -31.41 3.13
CA ASP A 42 7.53 -30.63 4.10
C ASP A 42 8.41 -29.53 4.65
N VAL A 43 7.84 -28.37 4.89
CA VAL A 43 8.52 -27.25 5.55
C VAL A 43 7.89 -26.98 6.91
N LEU A 44 8.70 -26.43 7.81
CA LEU A 44 8.23 -26.03 9.12
C LEU A 44 7.21 -24.89 8.99
N ASN A 45 6.12 -25.02 9.74
CA ASN A 45 5.07 -24.02 9.85
C ASN A 45 4.63 -23.87 11.31
N ILE A 46 3.97 -22.75 11.61
CA ILE A 46 3.40 -22.42 12.91
C ILE A 46 1.94 -22.00 12.71
N LYS A 47 1.04 -22.57 13.50
CA LYS A 47 -0.36 -22.15 13.54
C LYS A 47 -0.72 -21.60 14.91
N GLN A 48 -1.64 -20.64 14.92
CA GLN A 48 -2.23 -20.11 16.13
C GLN A 48 -3.54 -20.85 16.44
N ASN A 49 -3.62 -21.45 17.63
CA ASN A 49 -4.83 -22.05 18.17
C ASN A 49 -5.19 -21.31 19.46
N ASP A 50 -6.22 -20.46 19.41
CA ASP A 50 -6.55 -19.51 20.47
C ASP A 50 -5.35 -18.63 20.86
N ASN A 51 -4.84 -18.77 22.08
CA ASN A 51 -3.66 -18.04 22.57
C ASN A 51 -2.38 -18.86 22.58
N LYS A 52 -2.31 -19.98 21.84
CA LYS A 52 -1.15 -20.86 21.78
C LYS A 52 -0.68 -21.01 20.35
N PHE A 53 0.63 -21.15 20.20
CA PHE A 53 1.26 -21.44 18.94
C PHE A 53 1.74 -22.89 18.91
N GLU A 54 1.54 -23.59 17.81
CA GLU A 54 1.93 -24.97 17.63
C GLU A 54 2.75 -25.13 16.33
N ARG A 55 3.88 -25.82 16.45
CA ARG A 55 4.72 -26.21 15.31
C ARG A 55 4.12 -27.42 14.60
N TYR A 56 4.22 -27.42 13.29
CA TYR A 56 3.93 -28.58 12.47
C TYR A 56 4.72 -28.53 11.17
N TYR A 57 4.80 -29.65 10.46
CA TYR A 57 5.36 -29.69 9.12
C TYR A 57 4.22 -29.72 8.11
N ALA A 58 4.26 -28.82 7.13
CA ALA A 58 3.26 -28.67 6.11
C ALA A 58 3.84 -28.97 4.73
N ASN A 59 3.05 -29.64 3.90
CA ASN A 59 3.44 -30.02 2.56
C ASN A 59 3.57 -28.79 1.66
N VAL A 60 4.66 -28.74 0.91
CA VAL A 60 4.88 -27.77 -0.15
C VAL A 60 4.25 -28.29 -1.44
N GLU A 61 3.44 -27.49 -2.10
CA GLU A 61 2.87 -27.82 -3.40
C GLU A 61 3.93 -27.62 -4.49
N ARG A 62 4.53 -26.42 -4.52
CA ARG A 62 5.61 -26.10 -5.45
C ARG A 62 6.50 -24.98 -4.92
N VAL A 63 7.70 -24.90 -5.47
CA VAL A 63 8.61 -23.78 -5.26
C VAL A 63 8.67 -22.94 -6.53
N ILE A 64 8.53 -21.64 -6.38
CA ILE A 64 8.43 -20.69 -7.47
C ILE A 64 9.64 -19.78 -7.45
N ARG A 65 10.15 -19.40 -8.62
CA ARG A 65 11.13 -18.31 -8.74
C ARG A 65 10.77 -17.38 -9.89
N HIS A 66 11.13 -16.14 -9.77
CA HIS A 66 11.03 -15.16 -10.85
C HIS A 66 12.02 -14.02 -10.63
N LYS A 67 12.36 -13.34 -11.71
CA LYS A 67 13.24 -12.16 -11.64
C LYS A 67 12.45 -10.92 -11.26
N VAL A 68 13.04 -10.08 -10.42
CA VAL A 68 12.42 -8.84 -9.97
C VAL A 68 13.40 -7.67 -9.98
N SER A 69 12.83 -6.48 -10.21
CA SER A 69 13.51 -5.19 -10.02
C SER A 69 12.68 -4.37 -9.04
N LYS A 70 12.67 -4.78 -7.76
CA LYS A 70 11.80 -4.25 -6.70
C LYS A 70 12.60 -3.80 -5.49
N ALA A 71 11.98 -2.96 -4.65
CA ALA A 71 12.59 -2.56 -3.39
C ALA A 71 12.87 -3.78 -2.50
N LYS A 72 14.07 -3.79 -1.92
CA LYS A 72 14.60 -4.84 -1.06
C LYS A 72 14.49 -4.40 0.39
N TRP A 73 13.78 -5.18 1.17
CA TRP A 73 13.55 -4.93 2.60
C TRP A 73 14.18 -6.01 3.45
N VAL A 74 14.58 -5.63 4.64
CA VAL A 74 15.05 -6.55 5.67
C VAL A 74 14.15 -6.43 6.89
N LEU A 75 13.82 -7.59 7.49
CA LEU A 75 13.16 -7.72 8.78
C LEU A 75 14.08 -8.53 9.68
N GLU A 76 14.34 -8.04 10.89
CA GLU A 76 15.23 -8.67 11.88
C GLU A 76 14.56 -8.67 13.26
N ASP A 77 14.64 -9.78 13.97
CA ASP A 77 14.17 -9.93 15.34
C ASP A 77 15.28 -9.66 16.38
N GLU A 78 14.93 -9.66 17.66
CA GLU A 78 15.86 -9.42 18.76
C GLU A 78 16.94 -10.51 18.94
N PHE A 79 16.79 -11.70 18.33
CA PHE A 79 17.78 -12.78 18.33
C PHE A 79 18.73 -12.71 17.12
N GLY A 80 18.50 -11.80 16.20
CA GLY A 80 19.29 -11.64 14.98
C GLY A 80 18.87 -12.57 13.85
N ASN A 81 17.67 -13.17 13.92
CA ASN A 81 17.11 -13.84 12.75
C ASN A 81 16.66 -12.79 11.74
N GLU A 82 17.05 -12.97 10.48
CA GLU A 82 16.81 -11.98 9.43
C GLU A 82 16.14 -12.62 8.21
N VAL A 83 15.14 -11.96 7.65
CA VAL A 83 14.58 -12.31 6.34
C VAL A 83 14.68 -11.10 5.41
N THR A 84 15.12 -11.37 4.17
CA THR A 84 15.18 -10.37 3.10
C THR A 84 14.08 -10.65 2.09
N ILE A 85 13.25 -9.63 1.81
CA ILE A 85 12.01 -9.76 1.03
C ILE A 85 11.82 -8.59 0.07
N THR A 86 10.89 -8.74 -0.87
CA THR A 86 10.44 -7.64 -1.72
C THR A 86 9.42 -6.76 -0.98
N ASN A 87 9.26 -5.52 -1.40
CA ASN A 87 8.31 -4.57 -0.80
C ASN A 87 6.83 -5.01 -0.84
N ASP A 88 6.48 -5.93 -1.71
CA ASP A 88 5.12 -6.46 -1.86
C ASP A 88 4.92 -7.84 -1.21
N HIS A 89 6.00 -8.45 -0.73
CA HIS A 89 5.91 -9.68 0.05
C HIS A 89 5.19 -9.43 1.39
N SER A 90 4.43 -10.41 1.84
CA SER A 90 3.67 -10.27 3.08
C SER A 90 4.39 -10.95 4.24
N LEU A 91 4.45 -10.23 5.35
CA LEU A 91 4.95 -10.70 6.62
C LEU A 91 3.78 -11.09 7.54
N MET A 92 4.03 -12.01 8.46
CA MET A 92 3.11 -12.30 9.55
C MET A 92 3.59 -11.59 10.81
N VAL A 93 2.74 -10.74 11.37
CA VAL A 93 2.99 -10.08 12.66
C VAL A 93 1.87 -10.38 13.64
N LEU A 94 2.18 -10.37 14.92
CA LEU A 94 1.21 -10.49 15.99
C LEU A 94 0.82 -9.08 16.47
N ARG A 95 -0.44 -8.70 16.24
CA ARG A 95 -1.04 -7.44 16.71
C ARG A 95 -2.20 -7.74 17.64
N GLU A 96 -2.18 -7.20 18.85
CA GLU A 96 -3.24 -7.41 19.85
C GLU A 96 -3.58 -8.90 20.09
N GLY A 97 -2.56 -9.78 20.00
CA GLY A 97 -2.71 -11.23 20.20
C GLY A 97 -3.24 -12.01 19.00
N VAL A 98 -3.38 -11.39 17.82
CA VAL A 98 -3.85 -12.03 16.59
C VAL A 98 -2.82 -11.91 15.48
N LEU A 99 -2.50 -13.03 14.83
CA LEU A 99 -1.64 -13.04 13.63
C LEU A 99 -2.30 -12.26 12.49
N GLN A 100 -1.57 -11.29 11.96
CA GLN A 100 -2.01 -10.44 10.86
C GLN A 100 -0.97 -10.39 9.74
N LYS A 101 -1.46 -10.39 8.52
CA LYS A 101 -0.67 -10.23 7.31
C LYS A 101 -0.41 -8.75 7.05
N VAL A 102 0.85 -8.35 6.99
CA VAL A 102 1.26 -6.96 6.73
C VAL A 102 2.33 -6.88 5.64
N LYS A 103 2.46 -5.72 5.00
CA LYS A 103 3.60 -5.41 4.12
C LYS A 103 4.75 -4.86 4.93
N PRO A 104 6.01 -4.97 4.45
CA PRO A 104 7.16 -4.42 5.17
C PRO A 104 7.02 -2.94 5.56
N CYS A 105 6.44 -2.13 4.66
CA CYS A 105 6.20 -0.71 4.91
C CYS A 105 5.08 -0.39 5.92
N ASP A 106 4.28 -1.38 6.28
CA ASP A 106 3.14 -1.25 7.22
C ASP A 106 3.46 -1.86 8.60
N VAL A 107 4.68 -2.37 8.79
CA VAL A 107 5.18 -2.88 10.08
C VAL A 107 5.41 -1.72 11.04
N ASP A 108 4.87 -1.83 12.23
CA ASP A 108 5.09 -0.89 13.35
C ASP A 108 6.04 -1.56 14.36
N ILE A 109 7.31 -1.21 14.31
CA ILE A 109 8.36 -1.81 15.16
C ILE A 109 8.08 -1.63 16.66
N ASP A 110 7.35 -0.58 17.03
CA ASP A 110 7.06 -0.29 18.44
C ASP A 110 5.89 -1.15 19.01
N SER A 111 5.09 -1.78 18.16
CA SER A 111 3.85 -2.47 18.59
C SER A 111 3.60 -3.83 17.94
N ASP A 112 4.23 -4.12 16.81
CA ASP A 112 4.12 -5.43 16.15
C ASP A 112 5.16 -6.39 16.73
N LEU A 113 4.77 -7.67 16.89
CA LEU A 113 5.64 -8.74 17.34
C LEU A 113 5.77 -9.82 16.27
N LEU A 114 6.86 -10.56 16.29
CA LEU A 114 7.07 -11.72 15.42
C LEU A 114 6.81 -13.02 16.17
N VAL A 115 6.38 -14.03 15.41
CA VAL A 115 6.33 -15.42 15.89
C VAL A 115 7.47 -16.17 15.24
N ILE A 116 8.35 -16.74 16.06
CA ILE A 116 9.56 -17.42 15.61
C ILE A 116 9.63 -18.87 16.12
N ASP A 117 10.45 -19.66 15.44
CA ASP A 117 10.89 -20.98 15.90
C ASP A 117 12.29 -20.88 16.48
N ASN A 118 12.41 -20.91 17.80
CA ASN A 118 13.70 -20.87 18.50
C ASN A 118 14.10 -22.28 18.95
N ASP A 119 14.88 -22.99 18.11
CA ASP A 119 15.40 -24.34 18.35
C ASP A 119 14.35 -25.39 18.81
N GLY A 120 13.11 -25.23 18.34
CA GLY A 120 12.01 -26.15 18.64
C GLY A 120 10.92 -25.59 19.52
N ASP A 121 11.14 -24.46 20.13
CA ASP A 121 10.13 -23.72 20.89
C ASP A 121 9.59 -22.54 20.07
N VAL A 122 8.29 -22.29 20.15
CA VAL A 122 7.68 -21.14 19.49
C VAL A 122 7.65 -19.97 20.45
N GLU A 123 8.29 -18.89 20.06
CA GLU A 123 8.38 -17.66 20.85
C GLU A 123 7.76 -16.47 20.13
N VAL A 124 7.33 -15.48 20.92
CA VAL A 124 6.85 -14.18 20.43
C VAL A 124 7.87 -13.14 20.83
N VAL A 125 8.40 -12.41 19.86
CA VAL A 125 9.61 -11.59 20.02
C VAL A 125 9.44 -10.21 19.39
N ASP A 126 10.27 -9.26 19.80
CA ASP A 126 10.27 -7.90 19.29
C ASP A 126 10.94 -7.81 17.91
N ILE A 127 10.45 -6.88 17.09
CA ILE A 127 11.08 -6.51 15.82
C ILE A 127 12.13 -5.43 16.13
N VAL A 128 13.39 -5.70 15.84
CA VAL A 128 14.47 -4.72 16.05
C VAL A 128 14.76 -3.89 14.80
N ARG A 129 14.40 -4.42 13.61
CA ARG A 129 14.65 -3.76 12.35
C ARG A 129 13.63 -4.17 11.30
N CYS A 130 13.02 -3.19 10.62
CA CYS A 130 12.26 -3.40 9.40
C CYS A 130 12.45 -2.18 8.51
N GLU A 131 13.34 -2.28 7.53
CA GLU A 131 13.70 -1.13 6.68
C GLU A 131 14.05 -1.55 5.25
N GLN A 132 13.94 -0.58 4.34
CA GLN A 132 14.40 -0.77 2.97
C GLN A 132 15.92 -0.63 2.90
N ILE A 133 16.60 -1.67 2.42
CA ILE A 133 18.06 -1.73 2.32
C ILE A 133 18.59 -1.55 0.89
N GLY A 134 17.72 -1.40 -0.11
CA GLY A 134 18.11 -1.23 -1.50
C GLY A 134 17.05 -1.74 -2.46
N TYR A 135 17.52 -2.27 -3.60
CA TYR A 135 16.66 -2.84 -4.64
C TYR A 135 17.25 -4.16 -5.12
N PHE A 136 16.38 -5.09 -5.50
CA PHE A 136 16.73 -6.20 -6.38
C PHE A 136 16.88 -5.66 -7.81
N ASP A 137 17.92 -6.02 -8.52
CA ASP A 137 18.20 -5.57 -9.89
C ASP A 137 18.29 -6.77 -10.82
N ASP A 138 17.15 -7.18 -11.40
CA ASP A 138 16.99 -8.38 -12.24
C ASP A 138 17.48 -9.67 -11.52
N GLU A 139 17.31 -9.71 -10.19
CA GLU A 139 17.69 -10.85 -9.36
C GLU A 139 16.53 -11.84 -9.24
N TYR A 140 16.83 -13.12 -9.10
CA TYR A 140 15.83 -14.12 -8.77
C TYR A 140 15.41 -14.00 -7.31
N VAL A 141 14.11 -13.99 -7.10
CA VAL A 141 13.48 -14.22 -5.79
C VAL A 141 12.74 -15.55 -5.81
N TYR A 142 12.60 -16.16 -4.65
CA TYR A 142 12.02 -17.47 -4.48
C TYR A 142 10.85 -17.41 -3.50
N ASP A 143 9.81 -18.19 -3.75
CA ASP A 143 8.66 -18.34 -2.88
C ASP A 143 8.20 -19.79 -2.80
N ILE A 144 7.43 -20.14 -1.77
CA ILE A 144 6.92 -21.49 -1.52
C ILE A 144 5.40 -21.45 -1.52
N GLU A 145 4.77 -22.24 -2.36
CA GLU A 145 3.32 -22.44 -2.35
C GLU A 145 2.99 -23.67 -1.48
N MET A 146 2.09 -23.46 -0.53
CA MET A 146 1.71 -24.47 0.45
C MET A 146 0.40 -25.15 0.05
N TYR A 147 0.26 -26.44 0.35
CA TYR A 147 -1.00 -27.16 0.16
C TYR A 147 -2.08 -26.76 1.17
N ASP A 148 -1.67 -26.25 2.33
CA ASP A 148 -2.62 -25.88 3.37
C ASP A 148 -3.17 -24.45 3.18
N ASP A 149 -4.34 -24.20 3.76
CA ASP A 149 -5.04 -22.91 3.64
C ASP A 149 -4.39 -21.77 4.45
N THR A 150 -3.32 -22.05 5.20
CA THR A 150 -2.64 -21.03 6.01
C THR A 150 -1.74 -20.14 5.16
N HIS A 151 -1.21 -20.70 4.07
CA HIS A 151 -0.27 -20.02 3.17
C HIS A 151 0.93 -19.40 3.93
N THR A 152 1.35 -20.04 5.02
CA THR A 152 2.47 -19.60 5.86
C THR A 152 3.54 -20.66 5.94
N PHE A 153 4.78 -20.27 6.23
CA PHE A 153 5.90 -21.15 6.52
C PHE A 153 6.96 -20.41 7.34
N VAL A 154 7.91 -21.15 7.91
CA VAL A 154 9.01 -20.56 8.69
C VAL A 154 10.24 -20.42 7.80
N ALA A 155 10.70 -19.18 7.60
CA ALA A 155 11.93 -18.83 6.90
C ALA A 155 12.91 -18.16 7.87
N ASN A 156 14.14 -18.68 7.99
CA ASN A 156 15.14 -18.21 8.94
C ASN A 156 14.59 -18.01 10.35
N ASN A 157 13.84 -19.01 10.83
CA ASN A 157 13.14 -19.03 12.11
C ASN A 157 11.93 -18.10 12.23
N ILE A 158 11.66 -17.21 11.29
CA ILE A 158 10.55 -16.24 11.32
C ILE A 158 9.36 -16.78 10.52
N LEU A 159 8.14 -16.68 11.06
CA LEU A 159 6.91 -17.02 10.36
C LEU A 159 6.61 -15.96 9.28
N VAL A 160 6.55 -16.38 8.04
CA VAL A 160 6.27 -15.54 6.87
C VAL A 160 5.02 -16.05 6.12
N HIS A 161 4.47 -15.22 5.25
CA HIS A 161 3.29 -15.56 4.47
C HIS A 161 3.60 -15.59 2.97
N ASN A 162 3.19 -16.66 2.30
CA ASN A 162 3.18 -16.73 0.85
C ASN A 162 2.07 -15.83 0.27
N SER A 163 2.34 -15.13 -0.81
CA SER A 163 1.35 -14.33 -1.54
C SER A 163 0.97 -15.05 -2.83
N ILE A 164 -0.17 -15.74 -2.83
CA ILE A 164 -0.72 -16.31 -4.06
C ILE A 164 -1.32 -15.19 -4.90
N TYR A 165 -0.77 -14.98 -6.08
CA TYR A 165 -1.38 -14.22 -7.17
C TYR A 165 -1.65 -15.17 -8.32
N SER A 166 -2.89 -15.63 -8.48
CA SER A 166 -3.32 -16.18 -9.77
C SER A 166 -3.55 -15.03 -10.72
N SER A 167 -2.76 -14.91 -11.75
CA SER A 167 -3.04 -13.95 -12.80
C SER A 167 -4.20 -14.49 -13.65
N TYR A 168 -5.00 -13.57 -14.15
CA TYR A 168 -6.06 -13.84 -15.11
C TYR A 168 -5.55 -14.65 -16.33
N THR A 169 -4.33 -14.40 -16.73
CA THR A 169 -3.60 -15.06 -17.80
C THR A 169 -3.35 -16.55 -17.51
N ASP A 170 -3.12 -16.91 -16.24
CA ASP A 170 -2.86 -18.30 -15.85
C ASP A 170 -4.12 -19.17 -15.99
N ILE A 171 -5.28 -18.62 -15.65
CA ILE A 171 -6.58 -19.31 -15.81
C ILE A 171 -6.89 -19.51 -17.29
N ILE A 172 -6.56 -18.54 -18.15
CA ILE A 172 -6.85 -18.60 -19.58
C ILE A 172 -5.90 -19.58 -20.27
N ASN A 173 -4.63 -19.59 -19.93
CA ASN A 173 -3.64 -20.49 -20.54
C ASN A 173 -3.85 -21.96 -20.14
N SER A 174 -4.52 -22.23 -19.03
CA SER A 174 -4.88 -23.59 -18.62
C SER A 174 -6.08 -24.17 -19.35
N THR A 175 -6.74 -23.41 -20.21
CA THR A 175 -7.94 -23.84 -20.93
C THR A 175 -7.68 -23.92 -22.43
N ASP A 176 -8.06 -25.02 -23.09
CA ASP A 176 -7.99 -25.25 -24.55
C ASP A 176 -8.94 -24.31 -25.35
N TRP A 177 -9.25 -23.15 -24.80
CA TRP A 177 -10.27 -22.25 -25.34
C TRP A 177 -9.76 -21.39 -26.51
N PHE A 178 -8.45 -21.20 -26.65
CA PHE A 178 -7.86 -20.36 -27.69
C PHE A 178 -7.91 -20.94 -29.11
N GLU A 179 -8.17 -22.24 -29.25
CA GLU A 179 -8.21 -22.88 -30.58
C GLU A 179 -9.54 -22.73 -31.31
N HIS A 180 -10.54 -22.10 -30.70
CA HIS A 180 -11.89 -22.04 -31.28
C HIS A 180 -12.32 -20.61 -31.54
N GLN A 181 -12.76 -20.33 -32.76
CA GLN A 181 -13.43 -19.08 -33.14
C GLN A 181 -14.67 -18.88 -32.25
N VAL A 182 -14.69 -17.80 -31.52
CA VAL A 182 -15.81 -17.42 -30.67
C VAL A 182 -16.46 -16.17 -31.23
N TRP A 183 -17.77 -16.20 -31.39
CA TRP A 183 -18.53 -15.08 -31.90
C TRP A 183 -19.11 -14.25 -30.77
N ARG A 184 -19.19 -12.95 -30.98
CA ARG A 184 -19.73 -11.98 -30.04
C ARG A 184 -21.10 -11.52 -30.48
N LEU A 185 -22.05 -11.57 -29.56
CA LEU A 185 -23.33 -10.88 -29.68
C LEU A 185 -23.26 -9.60 -28.82
N THR A 186 -23.33 -8.45 -29.46
CA THR A 186 -23.41 -7.16 -28.76
C THR A 186 -24.85 -6.74 -28.62
N LYS A 187 -25.28 -6.52 -27.38
CA LYS A 187 -26.59 -5.97 -27.05
C LYS A 187 -26.40 -4.46 -26.82
N VAL A 188 -27.14 -3.65 -27.57
CA VAL A 188 -27.07 -2.18 -27.49
C VAL A 188 -28.42 -1.65 -27.04
N ASN A 189 -28.45 -0.87 -25.98
CA ASN A 189 -29.64 -0.17 -25.53
C ASN A 189 -29.94 1.01 -26.46
N LYS A 190 -31.07 0.97 -27.15
CA LYS A 190 -31.46 1.97 -28.16
C LYS A 190 -31.73 3.37 -27.59
N GLN A 191 -31.92 3.49 -26.28
CA GLN A 191 -32.20 4.81 -25.66
C GLN A 191 -30.93 5.59 -25.30
N ASN A 192 -29.83 4.92 -24.99
CA ASN A 192 -28.59 5.55 -24.50
C ASN A 192 -27.31 5.04 -25.17
N ASP A 193 -27.44 4.23 -26.25
CA ASP A 193 -26.35 3.57 -26.97
C ASP A 193 -25.39 2.75 -26.06
N GLN A 194 -25.85 2.38 -24.87
CA GLN A 194 -25.07 1.58 -23.94
C GLN A 194 -24.94 0.15 -24.48
N LYS A 195 -23.70 -0.29 -24.67
CA LYS A 195 -23.34 -1.60 -25.19
C LYS A 195 -23.21 -2.61 -24.08
N ASP A 196 -23.81 -3.77 -24.25
CA ASP A 196 -23.65 -4.95 -23.41
C ASP A 196 -23.19 -6.12 -24.30
N PHE A 197 -22.25 -6.91 -23.82
CA PHE A 197 -21.69 -8.03 -24.57
C PHE A 197 -22.21 -9.35 -23.99
N THR A 198 -22.85 -10.13 -24.85
CA THR A 198 -23.27 -11.49 -24.53
C THR A 198 -22.63 -12.45 -25.53
N TYR A 199 -22.15 -13.61 -25.07
CA TYR A 199 -21.47 -14.58 -25.93
C TYR A 199 -22.41 -15.65 -26.44
N VAL A 200 -22.13 -16.05 -27.64
CA VAL A 200 -22.77 -17.16 -28.29
C VAL A 200 -21.70 -18.15 -28.73
N SER A 201 -21.59 -19.18 -27.93
CA SER A 201 -21.01 -20.52 -28.17
C SER A 201 -19.82 -20.77 -29.09
N LYS A 202 -19.12 -21.85 -28.73
CA LYS A 202 -18.16 -22.58 -29.56
C LYS A 202 -18.78 -23.10 -30.87
N GLY A 203 -18.08 -22.83 -31.99
CA GLY A 203 -18.16 -23.69 -33.18
C GLY A 203 -19.40 -23.58 -34.08
N GLY A 204 -20.00 -22.41 -34.23
CA GLY A 204 -21.06 -22.18 -35.18
C GLY A 204 -21.39 -20.71 -35.34
N TYR A 205 -22.02 -20.33 -36.45
CA TYR A 205 -22.53 -18.96 -36.60
C TYR A 205 -23.57 -18.67 -35.53
N PRO A 206 -23.37 -17.69 -34.68
CA PRO A 206 -24.32 -17.35 -33.66
C PRO A 206 -25.55 -16.72 -34.32
N THR A 207 -26.68 -17.34 -34.09
CA THR A 207 -27.96 -16.73 -34.40
C THR A 207 -28.58 -16.17 -33.15
N LEU A 208 -29.55 -15.26 -33.29
CA LEU A 208 -30.29 -14.74 -32.16
C LEU A 208 -30.99 -15.88 -31.39
N ASP A 209 -31.43 -16.90 -32.08
CA ASP A 209 -32.08 -18.07 -31.47
C ASP A 209 -31.09 -18.95 -30.70
N SER A 210 -29.90 -19.19 -31.25
CA SER A 210 -28.83 -19.91 -30.52
C SER A 210 -28.37 -19.15 -29.28
N ALA A 211 -28.35 -17.81 -29.34
CA ALA A 211 -28.03 -16.97 -28.17
C ALA A 211 -29.12 -17.08 -27.09
N LYS A 212 -30.39 -17.08 -27.48
CA LYS A 212 -31.49 -17.28 -26.53
C LYS A 212 -31.41 -18.63 -25.83
N GLU A 213 -31.14 -19.69 -26.58
CA GLU A 213 -31.01 -21.04 -26.04
C GLU A 213 -29.83 -21.15 -25.07
N TYR A 214 -28.68 -20.62 -25.46
CA TYR A 214 -27.48 -20.68 -24.63
C TYR A 214 -27.60 -19.88 -23.33
N PHE A 215 -28.10 -18.65 -23.39
CA PHE A 215 -28.26 -17.80 -22.22
C PHE A 215 -29.59 -18.03 -21.48
N LYS A 216 -30.41 -19.00 -21.91
CA LYS A 216 -31.76 -19.28 -21.33
C LYS A 216 -32.61 -18.03 -21.19
N VAL A 217 -32.51 -17.14 -22.17
CA VAL A 217 -33.28 -15.90 -22.20
C VAL A 217 -34.62 -16.18 -22.87
N ASP A 218 -35.70 -16.17 -22.11
CA ASP A 218 -37.05 -16.49 -22.59
C ASP A 218 -37.62 -15.45 -23.56
N GLU A 219 -37.25 -14.18 -23.40
CA GLU A 219 -37.61 -13.09 -24.31
C GLU A 219 -36.50 -12.07 -24.50
N ILE A 220 -36.16 -11.76 -25.75
CA ILE A 220 -35.28 -10.66 -26.11
C ILE A 220 -36.13 -9.46 -26.48
N ASP A 221 -36.06 -8.38 -25.69
CA ASP A 221 -36.83 -7.16 -25.95
C ASP A 221 -36.18 -6.36 -27.11
N LEU A 222 -36.66 -6.62 -28.32
CA LEU A 222 -36.19 -5.94 -29.54
C LEU A 222 -36.66 -4.48 -29.68
N GLU A 223 -37.62 -4.05 -28.87
CA GLU A 223 -38.03 -2.64 -28.85
C GLU A 223 -36.98 -1.80 -28.12
N LYS A 224 -36.44 -2.35 -27.05
CA LYS A 224 -35.47 -1.68 -26.18
C LYS A 224 -34.01 -1.87 -26.63
N TYR A 225 -33.70 -3.01 -27.25
CA TYR A 225 -32.34 -3.38 -27.61
C TYR A 225 -32.18 -3.73 -29.09
N SER A 226 -31.02 -3.42 -29.64
CA SER A 226 -30.51 -3.98 -30.89
C SER A 226 -29.40 -4.99 -30.59
N TYR A 227 -29.17 -5.92 -31.51
CA TYR A 227 -28.17 -6.97 -31.37
C TYR A 227 -27.35 -7.04 -32.63
N ASP A 228 -26.02 -6.88 -32.47
CA ASP A 228 -25.05 -7.05 -33.56
C ASP A 228 -24.20 -8.30 -33.32
N ILE A 229 -23.97 -9.07 -34.39
CA ILE A 229 -23.18 -10.28 -34.36
C ILE A 229 -21.84 -9.97 -35.02
N GLY A 230 -20.74 -10.26 -34.34
CA GLY A 230 -19.39 -10.05 -34.87
C GLY A 230 -18.39 -11.07 -34.36
N GLU A 231 -17.30 -11.20 -35.07
CA GLU A 231 -16.15 -12.00 -34.66
C GLU A 231 -15.43 -11.34 -33.49
N ILE A 232 -14.87 -12.17 -32.59
CA ILE A 232 -14.09 -11.62 -31.48
C ILE A 232 -12.75 -11.12 -31.99
N ASP A 233 -12.35 -9.98 -31.42
CA ASP A 233 -11.04 -9.39 -31.59
C ASP A 233 -9.95 -10.45 -31.33
N PRO A 234 -8.98 -10.64 -32.28
CA PRO A 234 -7.94 -11.65 -32.19
C PRO A 234 -7.07 -11.55 -30.93
N ASP A 235 -7.06 -10.41 -30.24
CA ASP A 235 -6.35 -10.22 -28.95
C ASP A 235 -6.97 -11.01 -27.79
N GLY A 236 -8.10 -11.64 -27.99
CA GLY A 236 -8.79 -12.43 -26.96
C GLY A 236 -9.30 -11.63 -25.75
N ARG A 237 -9.11 -10.32 -25.72
CA ARG A 237 -9.42 -9.43 -24.59
C ARG A 237 -10.92 -9.43 -24.23
N GLU A 238 -11.76 -9.23 -25.24
CA GLU A 238 -13.21 -9.23 -25.01
C GLU A 238 -13.74 -10.62 -24.67
N PHE A 239 -13.12 -11.64 -25.23
CA PHE A 239 -13.36 -13.03 -24.89
C PHE A 239 -13.07 -13.29 -23.40
N CYS A 240 -11.90 -12.89 -22.94
CA CYS A 240 -11.49 -12.98 -21.55
C CYS A 240 -12.47 -12.27 -20.59
N LEU A 241 -12.89 -11.07 -20.95
CA LEU A 241 -13.83 -10.28 -20.15
C LEU A 241 -15.17 -10.99 -20.00
N THR A 242 -15.62 -11.71 -21.01
CA THR A 242 -16.91 -12.39 -20.96
C THR A 242 -16.86 -13.76 -20.32
N ILE A 243 -15.79 -14.52 -20.52
CA ILE A 243 -15.58 -15.75 -19.75
C ILE A 243 -15.66 -15.42 -18.27
N ASN A 244 -14.99 -14.37 -17.83
CA ASN A 244 -15.07 -13.96 -16.42
C ASN A 244 -16.50 -13.62 -15.99
N ARG A 245 -17.21 -12.85 -16.80
CA ARG A 245 -18.56 -12.42 -16.43
C ARG A 245 -19.55 -13.59 -16.34
N VAL A 246 -19.50 -14.49 -17.32
CA VAL A 246 -20.50 -15.57 -17.44
C VAL A 246 -20.12 -16.80 -16.63
N PHE A 247 -18.86 -17.17 -16.59
CA PHE A 247 -18.42 -18.42 -15.96
C PHE A 247 -17.79 -18.25 -14.59
N MET A 248 -16.91 -17.25 -14.40
CA MET A 248 -16.18 -17.11 -13.14
C MET A 248 -17.06 -16.61 -12.01
N ALA A 249 -18.01 -15.70 -12.29
CA ALA A 249 -18.93 -15.22 -11.25
C ALA A 249 -19.83 -16.36 -10.74
N ASP A 250 -20.40 -17.15 -11.66
CA ASP A 250 -21.24 -18.31 -11.31
C ASP A 250 -20.40 -19.42 -10.66
N PHE A 251 -19.18 -19.66 -11.14
CA PHE A 251 -18.26 -20.63 -10.56
C PHE A 251 -17.88 -20.26 -9.12
N LEU A 252 -17.47 -19.02 -8.87
CA LEU A 252 -17.12 -18.56 -7.52
C LEU A 252 -18.32 -18.63 -6.58
N LYS A 253 -19.50 -18.23 -7.03
CA LYS A 253 -20.72 -18.35 -6.23
C LYS A 253 -20.96 -19.81 -5.83
N LYS A 254 -20.88 -20.72 -6.78
CA LYS A 254 -21.04 -22.15 -6.52
C LYS A 254 -19.98 -22.71 -5.57
N VAL A 255 -18.71 -22.32 -5.72
CA VAL A 255 -17.63 -22.72 -4.80
C VAL A 255 -17.94 -22.29 -3.37
N HIS A 256 -18.44 -21.07 -3.15
CA HIS A 256 -18.83 -20.61 -1.83
C HIS A 256 -20.06 -21.33 -1.26
N GLU A 257 -21.04 -21.63 -2.08
CA GLU A 257 -22.21 -22.43 -1.70
C GLU A 257 -21.79 -23.85 -1.28
N ASP A 258 -20.97 -24.52 -2.10
CA ASP A 258 -20.44 -25.86 -1.83
C ASP A 258 -19.57 -25.89 -0.56
N TYR A 259 -18.78 -24.84 -0.32
CA TYR A 259 -17.97 -24.71 0.90
C TYR A 259 -18.85 -24.54 2.14
N ALA A 260 -19.84 -23.65 2.10
CA ALA A 260 -20.77 -23.45 3.20
C ALA A 260 -21.55 -24.72 3.53
N GLU A 261 -22.00 -25.47 2.51
CA GLU A 261 -22.65 -26.75 2.67
C GLU A 261 -21.75 -27.79 3.35
N LYS A 262 -20.48 -27.92 2.91
CA LYS A 262 -19.49 -28.80 3.54
C LYS A 262 -19.23 -28.47 5.01
N GLN A 263 -19.29 -27.19 5.37
CA GLN A 263 -19.12 -26.72 6.76
C GLN A 263 -20.43 -26.82 7.58
N GLY A 264 -21.55 -27.19 6.97
CA GLY A 264 -22.86 -27.24 7.64
C GLY A 264 -23.37 -25.87 8.09
N THR A 265 -22.93 -24.79 7.42
CA THR A 265 -23.31 -23.41 7.72
C THR A 265 -24.09 -22.81 6.55
N PRO A 266 -25.03 -21.87 6.81
CA PRO A 266 -25.65 -21.14 5.70
C PRO A 266 -24.61 -20.28 4.98
N ASN A 267 -24.66 -20.24 3.64
CA ASN A 267 -23.86 -19.29 2.88
C ASN A 267 -24.38 -17.86 3.13
N ILE A 268 -23.63 -17.08 3.88
CA ILE A 268 -23.90 -15.67 4.18
C ILE A 268 -22.98 -14.71 3.39
N LEU A 269 -22.08 -15.28 2.57
CA LEU A 269 -21.17 -14.49 1.74
C LEU A 269 -21.85 -14.24 0.39
N ASP A 270 -22.04 -12.97 0.08
CA ASP A 270 -22.49 -12.52 -1.21
C ASP A 270 -21.33 -11.85 -1.94
N PHE A 271 -20.87 -12.45 -3.04
CA PHE A 271 -19.79 -11.94 -3.86
C PHE A 271 -20.39 -11.32 -5.12
N GLU A 272 -20.36 -10.01 -5.16
CA GLU A 272 -20.77 -9.26 -6.34
C GLU A 272 -19.55 -8.97 -7.23
N LEU A 273 -19.73 -9.12 -8.53
CA LEU A 273 -18.75 -8.68 -9.51
C LEU A 273 -18.74 -7.15 -9.58
N GLU A 274 -17.74 -6.52 -9.01
CA GLU A 274 -17.66 -5.05 -8.92
C GLU A 274 -17.29 -4.39 -10.27
N GLY A 275 -16.50 -5.04 -11.10
CA GLY A 275 -16.08 -4.50 -12.40
C GLY A 275 -14.89 -5.21 -13.01
N TYR A 276 -14.66 -4.94 -14.29
CA TYR A 276 -13.47 -5.37 -15.03
C TYR A 276 -12.53 -4.22 -15.25
N LEU A 277 -11.26 -4.55 -15.33
CA LEU A 277 -10.20 -3.59 -15.61
C LEU A 277 -9.24 -4.17 -16.63
N ASP A 278 -8.77 -3.34 -17.54
CA ASP A 278 -7.71 -3.69 -18.49
C ASP A 278 -6.30 -3.44 -17.92
N ALA A 279 -6.21 -2.60 -16.89
CA ALA A 279 -4.98 -2.36 -16.16
C ALA A 279 -5.27 -2.00 -14.70
N GLY A 280 -4.35 -2.33 -13.81
CA GLY A 280 -4.45 -1.98 -12.41
C GLY A 280 -3.08 -1.90 -11.75
N ILE A 281 -2.97 -1.07 -10.72
CA ILE A 281 -1.76 -0.93 -9.91
C ILE A 281 -2.17 -1.18 -8.46
N TRP A 282 -1.57 -2.19 -7.84
CA TRP A 282 -1.82 -2.56 -6.44
C TRP A 282 -0.63 -2.14 -5.59
N LEU A 283 -0.85 -1.19 -4.67
CA LEU A 283 0.17 -0.66 -3.79
C LEU A 283 0.25 -1.43 -2.47
N ALA A 284 -0.91 -1.78 -1.90
CA ALA A 284 -1.01 -2.53 -0.66
C ALA A 284 -2.46 -3.03 -0.47
N LYS A 285 -2.74 -3.79 0.58
CA LYS A 285 -4.10 -4.17 0.97
C LYS A 285 -5.00 -2.92 1.05
N LYS A 286 -6.11 -2.93 0.32
CA LYS A 286 -7.05 -1.80 0.21
C LYS A 286 -6.45 -0.51 -0.39
N LYS A 287 -5.27 -0.58 -1.02
CA LYS A 287 -4.64 0.55 -1.73
C LYS A 287 -4.34 0.13 -3.16
N TYR A 288 -5.16 0.54 -4.09
CA TYR A 288 -5.03 0.18 -5.51
C TYR A 288 -5.70 1.20 -6.42
N ILE A 289 -5.32 1.16 -7.69
CA ILE A 289 -5.87 2.01 -8.75
C ILE A 289 -6.31 1.11 -9.89
N LYS A 290 -7.59 1.17 -10.26
CA LYS A 290 -8.19 0.39 -11.34
C LYS A 290 -8.46 1.27 -12.54
N ASN A 291 -8.11 0.81 -13.74
CA ASN A 291 -8.59 1.35 -15.01
C ASN A 291 -9.77 0.49 -15.45
N LEU A 292 -10.98 0.94 -15.13
CA LEU A 292 -12.19 0.16 -15.38
C LEU A 292 -12.57 0.20 -16.85
N THR A 293 -12.88 -0.97 -17.39
CA THR A 293 -13.49 -1.15 -18.71
C THR A 293 -14.96 -1.56 -18.64
N TRP A 294 -15.38 -2.07 -17.48
CA TRP A 294 -16.76 -2.38 -17.21
C TRP A 294 -17.06 -2.27 -15.70
N ALA A 295 -18.26 -1.88 -15.33
CA ALA A 295 -18.76 -1.89 -13.96
C ALA A 295 -20.28 -2.13 -13.95
N GLU A 296 -20.79 -2.68 -12.82
CA GLU A 296 -22.22 -2.77 -12.59
C GLU A 296 -22.91 -1.40 -12.70
N PRO A 297 -24.13 -1.29 -13.22
CA PRO A 297 -25.03 -2.37 -13.73
C PRO A 297 -24.91 -2.67 -15.24
N ASN A 298 -23.78 -2.83 -15.82
CA ASN A 298 -23.47 -3.03 -17.26
C ASN A 298 -22.98 -1.76 -17.96
N ILE A 299 -22.12 -1.00 -17.32
CA ILE A 299 -21.54 0.22 -17.90
C ILE A 299 -20.15 -0.10 -18.45
N TYR A 300 -19.99 0.04 -19.76
CA TYR A 300 -18.69 -0.08 -20.44
C TYR A 300 -18.00 1.28 -20.49
N TYR A 301 -16.70 1.26 -20.29
CA TYR A 301 -15.85 2.44 -20.35
C TYR A 301 -14.72 2.21 -21.37
N ASP A 302 -14.43 3.24 -22.14
CA ASP A 302 -13.20 3.24 -22.96
C ASP A 302 -11.98 3.26 -22.04
N SER A 303 -10.88 2.65 -22.50
CA SER A 303 -9.65 2.58 -21.73
C SER A 303 -9.20 3.98 -21.26
N CYS A 304 -8.72 4.07 -20.04
CA CYS A 304 -8.26 5.30 -19.38
C CYS A 304 -9.32 6.40 -19.20
N THR A 305 -10.61 6.13 -19.39
CA THR A 305 -11.67 7.10 -19.10
C THR A 305 -12.12 7.03 -17.65
N LYS A 306 -12.23 5.81 -17.10
CA LYS A 306 -12.72 5.57 -15.72
C LYS A 306 -11.61 5.02 -14.82
N ILE A 307 -10.88 5.90 -14.17
CA ILE A 307 -9.91 5.53 -13.13
C ILE A 307 -10.62 5.48 -11.77
N LYS A 308 -10.57 4.33 -11.10
CA LYS A 308 -11.14 4.13 -9.75
C LYS A 308 -10.01 3.87 -8.74
N PRO A 309 -9.56 4.90 -8.02
CA PRO A 309 -8.58 4.75 -6.96
C PRO A 309 -9.27 4.33 -5.66
N THR A 310 -8.62 3.48 -4.87
CA THR A 310 -9.06 3.06 -3.54
C THR A 310 -7.91 3.17 -2.56
N GLY A 311 -8.13 3.80 -1.40
CA GLY A 311 -7.15 3.90 -0.30
C GLY A 311 -5.87 4.70 -0.59
N VAL A 312 -5.68 5.16 -1.81
CA VAL A 312 -4.53 5.97 -2.22
C VAL A 312 -4.83 7.47 -2.14
N GLU A 313 -3.82 8.32 -2.24
CA GLU A 313 -3.92 9.78 -2.05
C GLU A 313 -4.92 10.44 -3.03
N ILE A 314 -5.08 9.90 -4.21
CA ILE A 314 -6.09 10.33 -5.20
C ILE A 314 -7.51 10.22 -4.64
N ALA A 315 -7.79 9.20 -3.83
CA ALA A 315 -9.10 8.99 -3.21
C ALA A 315 -9.28 9.71 -1.87
N GLN A 316 -8.18 10.13 -1.21
CA GLN A 316 -8.24 10.67 0.15
C GLN A 316 -8.86 12.08 0.19
N THR A 317 -9.68 12.34 1.20
CA THR A 317 -10.29 13.65 1.42
C THR A 317 -9.29 14.74 1.82
N SER A 318 -8.12 14.35 2.34
CA SER A 318 -7.03 15.25 2.71
C SER A 318 -6.33 15.91 1.50
N SER A 319 -6.38 15.28 0.33
CA SER A 319 -5.78 15.83 -0.89
C SER A 319 -6.71 16.85 -1.55
N SER A 320 -6.15 17.99 -2.00
CA SER A 320 -6.92 19.01 -2.69
C SER A 320 -7.43 18.52 -4.06
N PRO A 321 -8.50 19.12 -4.61
CA PRO A 321 -9.02 18.77 -5.93
C PRO A 321 -7.97 18.91 -7.04
N TRP A 322 -7.12 19.92 -6.97
CA TRP A 322 -6.04 20.14 -7.95
C TRP A 322 -5.00 18.98 -7.89
N VAL A 323 -4.53 18.63 -6.68
CA VAL A 323 -3.59 17.52 -6.50
C VAL A 323 -4.18 16.20 -7.00
N LYS A 324 -5.44 15.90 -6.63
CA LYS A 324 -6.15 14.72 -7.12
C LYS A 324 -6.20 14.65 -8.64
N LYS A 325 -6.51 15.80 -9.27
CA LYS A 325 -6.55 15.89 -10.72
C LYS A 325 -5.18 15.57 -11.33
N GLN A 326 -4.10 16.20 -10.83
CA GLN A 326 -2.75 15.96 -11.35
C GLN A 326 -2.33 14.49 -11.20
N LEU A 327 -2.54 13.90 -10.01
CA LEU A 327 -2.25 12.49 -9.78
C LEU A 327 -3.06 11.58 -10.70
N THR A 328 -4.34 11.87 -10.89
CA THR A 328 -5.21 11.12 -11.81
C THR A 328 -4.74 11.23 -13.26
N ASP A 329 -4.37 12.42 -13.70
CA ASP A 329 -3.91 12.66 -15.07
C ASP A 329 -2.57 11.94 -15.34
N MET A 330 -1.66 11.91 -14.34
CA MET A 330 -0.42 11.14 -14.42
C MET A 330 -0.67 9.62 -14.46
N VAL A 331 -1.59 9.11 -13.66
CA VAL A 331 -1.98 7.68 -13.71
C VAL A 331 -2.59 7.33 -15.07
N LYS A 332 -3.45 8.18 -15.62
CA LYS A 332 -3.97 8.01 -16.98
C LYS A 332 -2.87 8.01 -18.02
N TRP A 333 -1.88 8.89 -17.85
CA TRP A 333 -0.71 8.92 -18.72
C TRP A 333 0.05 7.58 -18.66
N ILE A 334 0.29 7.03 -17.43
CA ILE A 334 0.93 5.73 -17.25
C ILE A 334 0.19 4.62 -18.00
N PHE A 335 -1.12 4.49 -17.79
CA PHE A 335 -1.92 3.43 -18.43
C PHE A 335 -2.03 3.55 -19.95
N LYS A 336 -1.75 4.72 -20.52
CA LYS A 336 -1.74 4.95 -21.98
C LYS A 336 -0.41 4.60 -22.65
N GLN A 337 0.64 4.35 -21.88
CA GLN A 337 1.94 4.02 -22.46
C GLN A 337 1.96 2.55 -22.88
N GLU A 338 2.35 2.26 -24.11
CA GLU A 338 2.68 0.90 -24.57
C GLU A 338 3.91 0.37 -23.82
N THR A 339 4.88 1.24 -23.61
CA THR A 339 6.08 0.96 -22.82
C THR A 339 6.29 2.08 -21.80
N PHE A 340 6.25 1.74 -20.53
CA PHE A 340 6.52 2.69 -19.45
C PHE A 340 8.03 2.93 -19.33
N THR A 341 8.41 4.20 -19.17
CA THR A 341 9.79 4.59 -18.85
C THR A 341 9.82 5.58 -17.68
N VAL A 342 10.80 5.41 -16.79
CA VAL A 342 11.00 6.32 -15.64
C VAL A 342 11.32 7.73 -16.11
N ASP A 343 12.07 7.90 -17.21
CA ASP A 343 12.38 9.23 -17.78
C ASP A 343 11.13 9.92 -18.33
N GLY A 344 10.21 9.16 -18.93
CA GLY A 344 8.93 9.69 -19.41
C GLY A 344 8.12 10.30 -18.29
N ILE A 345 7.88 9.57 -17.20
CA ILE A 345 7.13 10.08 -16.05
C ILE A 345 7.90 11.19 -15.31
N ALA A 346 9.23 11.14 -15.26
CA ALA A 346 10.05 12.21 -14.69
C ALA A 346 9.85 13.55 -15.44
N SER A 347 9.72 13.50 -16.78
CA SER A 347 9.41 14.69 -17.58
C SER A 347 8.02 15.26 -17.21
N VAL A 348 7.01 14.40 -17.12
CA VAL A 348 5.65 14.82 -16.71
C VAL A 348 5.67 15.43 -15.31
N LEU A 349 6.37 14.79 -14.35
CA LEU A 349 6.51 15.31 -12.98
C LEU A 349 7.20 16.68 -12.94
N LYS A 350 8.20 16.94 -13.79
CA LYS A 350 8.83 18.27 -13.90
C LYS A 350 7.85 19.35 -14.33
N ASP A 351 6.97 19.04 -15.27
CA ASP A 351 5.97 20.01 -15.74
C ASP A 351 4.87 20.22 -14.68
N VAL A 352 4.44 19.17 -13.99
CA VAL A 352 3.52 19.30 -12.86
C VAL A 352 4.16 20.13 -11.73
N LYS A 353 5.47 19.96 -11.45
CA LYS A 353 6.20 20.78 -10.45
C LYS A 353 6.20 22.26 -10.80
N LYS A 354 6.39 22.60 -12.08
CA LYS A 354 6.27 24.01 -12.53
C LYS A 354 4.87 24.57 -12.29
N GLN A 355 3.83 23.80 -12.62
CA GLN A 355 2.44 24.21 -12.41
C GLN A 355 2.09 24.30 -10.91
N PHE A 356 2.63 23.40 -10.08
CA PHE A 356 2.43 23.40 -8.64
C PHE A 356 2.91 24.72 -7.99
N LYS A 357 4.08 25.20 -8.38
CA LYS A 357 4.65 26.48 -7.89
C LYS A 357 3.82 27.73 -8.25
N LEU A 358 2.93 27.60 -9.22
CA LEU A 358 2.01 28.68 -9.61
C LEU A 358 0.68 28.65 -8.84
N GLN A 359 0.43 27.57 -8.08
CA GLN A 359 -0.82 27.45 -7.32
C GLN A 359 -0.77 28.31 -6.05
N SER A 360 -1.94 28.78 -5.64
CA SER A 360 -2.05 29.46 -4.35
C SER A 360 -1.94 28.46 -3.19
N PRO A 361 -1.40 28.86 -2.03
CA PRO A 361 -1.20 27.99 -0.90
C PRO A 361 -2.46 27.24 -0.42
N GLU A 362 -3.63 27.85 -0.51
CA GLU A 362 -4.92 27.21 -0.19
C GLU A 362 -5.30 26.07 -1.13
N VAL A 363 -4.73 26.04 -2.34
CA VAL A 363 -4.92 24.94 -3.31
C VAL A 363 -4.00 23.76 -3.04
N ILE A 364 -2.82 24.04 -2.49
CA ILE A 364 -1.78 23.03 -2.24
C ILE A 364 -1.66 22.62 -0.77
N CYS A 365 -2.56 23.06 0.12
CA CYS A 365 -2.56 22.67 1.53
C CYS A 365 -3.08 21.24 1.75
N VAL A 366 -2.69 20.65 2.88
CA VAL A 366 -3.17 19.35 3.33
C VAL A 366 -4.36 19.54 4.29
N ASN A 367 -5.52 19.02 3.95
CA ASN A 367 -6.69 19.05 4.82
C ASN A 367 -6.58 17.98 5.92
N LYS A 368 -6.70 18.38 7.18
CA LYS A 368 -6.64 17.48 8.36
C LYS A 368 -7.71 17.89 9.39
N GLY A 369 -8.18 16.92 10.16
CA GLY A 369 -8.85 17.18 11.42
C GLY A 369 -7.82 17.29 12.53
N MET A 370 -8.09 18.13 13.51
CA MET A 370 -7.24 18.26 14.69
C MET A 370 -7.93 17.63 15.90
N ASN A 371 -7.27 16.64 16.49
CA ASN A 371 -7.71 16.03 17.73
C ASN A 371 -6.59 16.18 18.76
N LYS A 372 -6.96 16.27 20.05
CA LYS A 372 -6.02 16.27 21.16
C LYS A 372 -5.08 17.49 21.19
N TYR A 373 -5.50 18.63 20.67
CA TYR A 373 -4.72 19.86 20.75
C TYR A 373 -4.38 20.21 22.19
N SER A 374 -5.41 20.22 23.06
CA SER A 374 -5.31 20.50 24.50
C SER A 374 -4.43 19.51 25.27
N GLU A 375 -4.25 18.28 24.77
CA GLU A 375 -3.35 17.29 25.40
C GLU A 375 -1.87 17.56 25.08
N TYR A 376 -1.56 18.07 23.88
CA TYR A 376 -0.19 18.23 23.41
C TYR A 376 0.35 19.65 23.53
N VAL A 377 -0.50 20.67 23.62
CA VAL A 377 -0.06 22.06 23.75
C VAL A 377 -0.06 22.46 25.22
N MET A 378 1.12 22.78 25.74
CA MET A 378 1.31 23.23 27.11
C MET A 378 1.17 24.74 27.23
N ASN A 379 1.67 25.46 26.22
CA ASN A 379 1.56 26.92 26.09
C ASN A 379 1.65 27.31 24.61
N ASP A 380 0.87 28.31 24.19
CA ASP A 380 0.91 28.92 22.84
C ASP A 380 0.65 30.43 22.88
N THR A 381 0.69 31.05 24.05
CA THR A 381 0.50 32.50 24.24
C THR A 381 1.81 33.27 24.20
N ASP A 382 2.67 33.11 25.20
CA ASP A 382 3.95 33.82 25.30
C ASP A 382 5.06 33.09 24.53
N GLU A 383 5.16 31.80 24.76
CA GLU A 383 6.05 30.88 24.04
C GLU A 383 5.25 29.66 23.58
N ILE A 384 5.75 28.95 22.59
CA ILE A 384 5.13 27.67 22.19
C ILE A 384 5.84 26.55 22.94
N GLU A 385 5.07 25.82 23.75
CA GLU A 385 5.54 24.67 24.50
C GLU A 385 4.68 23.45 24.19
N LEU A 386 5.31 22.35 23.76
CA LEU A 386 4.64 21.15 23.30
C LEU A 386 5.09 19.92 24.09
N GLN A 387 4.18 18.98 24.28
CA GLN A 387 4.45 17.63 24.76
C GLN A 387 5.30 16.84 23.73
N PRO A 388 6.00 15.78 24.14
CA PRO A 388 6.62 14.83 23.23
C PRO A 388 5.63 14.29 22.20
N LYS A 389 6.10 13.95 21.01
CA LYS A 389 5.28 13.33 19.94
C LYS A 389 4.11 14.20 19.43
N ALA A 390 4.08 15.50 19.70
CA ALA A 390 3.09 16.40 19.09
C ALA A 390 3.20 16.35 17.56
N MET A 391 2.10 15.99 16.89
CA MET A 391 2.05 15.90 15.43
C MET A 391 2.27 17.26 14.77
N VAL A 392 2.80 17.28 13.54
CA VAL A 392 3.05 18.50 12.76
C VAL A 392 1.79 19.37 12.64
N THR A 393 0.61 18.77 12.54
CA THR A 393 -0.68 19.49 12.55
C THR A 393 -0.87 20.33 13.81
N ILE A 394 -0.55 19.75 14.98
CA ILE A 394 -0.65 20.43 16.30
C ILE A 394 0.44 21.50 16.42
N GLN A 395 1.68 21.19 16.01
CA GLN A 395 2.76 22.17 15.99
C GLN A 395 2.40 23.39 15.15
N GLY A 396 1.87 23.18 13.94
CA GLY A 396 1.42 24.25 13.06
C GLY A 396 0.24 25.04 13.61
N ALA A 397 -0.71 24.39 14.29
CA ALA A 397 -1.84 25.04 14.94
C ALA A 397 -1.42 25.89 16.15
N SER A 398 -0.50 25.36 16.98
CA SER A 398 0.09 26.08 18.09
C SER A 398 0.87 27.33 17.62
N PHE A 399 1.62 27.20 16.53
CA PHE A 399 2.30 28.33 15.91
C PHE A 399 1.32 29.39 15.40
N TYR A 400 0.26 28.98 14.71
CA TYR A 400 -0.78 29.89 14.24
C TYR A 400 -1.47 30.62 15.41
N ASN A 401 -1.89 29.90 16.45
CA ASN A 401 -2.49 30.48 17.64
C ASN A 401 -1.55 31.47 18.33
N HIS A 402 -0.27 31.13 18.47
CA HIS A 402 0.74 32.03 19.03
C HIS A 402 0.85 33.35 18.23
N LEU A 403 0.87 33.28 16.90
CA LEU A 403 0.89 34.47 16.04
C LEU A 403 -0.37 35.34 16.24
N LEU A 404 -1.53 34.75 16.46
CA LEU A 404 -2.76 35.45 16.75
C LEU A 404 -2.79 36.04 18.14
N ASN A 405 -2.33 35.31 19.18
CA ASN A 405 -2.25 35.79 20.55
C ASN A 405 -1.33 37.00 20.70
N THR A 406 -0.33 37.12 19.86
CA THR A 406 0.59 38.28 19.81
C THR A 406 0.01 39.50 19.05
N ASN A 407 -1.21 39.41 18.44
CA ASN A 407 -1.80 40.48 17.63
C ASN A 407 -3.32 40.44 17.63
N GLU A 408 -3.94 41.27 18.46
CA GLU A 408 -5.39 41.36 18.61
C GLU A 408 -6.16 41.61 17.31
N LYS A 409 -5.58 42.34 16.34
CA LYS A 409 -6.22 42.57 15.04
C LYS A 409 -6.41 41.28 14.28
N TYR A 410 -5.37 40.42 14.24
CA TYR A 410 -5.44 39.14 13.55
C TYR A 410 -6.29 38.15 14.32
N LYS A 411 -6.21 38.16 15.65
CA LYS A 411 -7.04 37.31 16.53
C LYS A 411 -8.53 37.48 16.29
N LYS A 412 -8.98 38.73 16.19
CA LYS A 412 -10.37 39.06 15.87
C LYS A 412 -10.78 38.68 14.45
N LYS A 413 -9.85 38.73 13.49
CA LYS A 413 -10.11 38.41 12.08
C LYS A 413 -10.20 36.93 11.80
N TYR A 414 -9.31 36.11 12.40
CA TYR A 414 -9.11 34.73 11.99
C TYR A 414 -9.59 33.68 12.99
N GLY A 415 -9.70 34.01 14.29
CA GLY A 415 -10.09 33.09 15.36
C GLY A 415 -8.97 32.09 15.74
N ILE A 416 -9.02 31.68 17.00
CA ILE A 416 -8.10 30.71 17.59
C ILE A 416 -8.55 29.28 17.22
N LEU A 417 -7.61 28.42 16.94
CA LEU A 417 -7.85 26.98 16.70
C LEU A 417 -7.98 26.20 18.00
N SER A 418 -8.84 25.20 17.99
CA SER A 418 -9.15 24.33 19.13
C SER A 418 -9.36 22.88 18.68
N ASP A 419 -9.54 21.97 19.64
CA ASP A 419 -9.87 20.58 19.36
C ASP A 419 -11.12 20.45 18.46
N SER A 420 -11.09 19.47 17.56
CA SER A 420 -12.11 19.15 16.56
C SER A 420 -12.18 20.08 15.36
N ASP A 421 -11.35 21.12 15.27
CA ASP A 421 -11.30 21.98 14.10
C ASP A 421 -10.77 21.26 12.86
N LYS A 422 -11.32 21.63 11.70
CA LYS A 422 -10.79 21.22 10.39
C LYS A 422 -9.74 22.23 9.93
N LEU A 423 -8.58 21.73 9.55
CA LEU A 423 -7.41 22.55 9.25
C LEU A 423 -6.92 22.33 7.83
N CYS A 424 -6.26 23.36 7.32
CA CYS A 424 -5.26 23.30 6.26
C CYS A 424 -3.86 23.39 6.86
N VAL A 425 -2.98 22.50 6.47
CA VAL A 425 -1.58 22.44 6.91
C VAL A 425 -0.68 22.78 5.74
N LEU A 426 0.26 23.70 5.95
CA LEU A 426 1.33 24.04 5.00
C LEU A 426 2.68 23.87 5.69
N TYR A 427 3.61 23.20 5.04
CA TYR A 427 5.01 23.27 5.46
C TYR A 427 5.59 24.62 5.09
N ILE A 428 6.44 25.14 5.96
CA ILE A 428 7.12 26.44 5.82
C ILE A 428 8.63 26.23 5.90
N LYS A 429 9.38 27.12 5.28
CA LYS A 429 10.84 27.09 5.41
C LYS A 429 11.23 27.40 6.86
N PRO A 430 11.94 26.50 7.54
CA PRO A 430 12.37 26.73 8.92
C PRO A 430 13.27 27.96 9.03
N THR A 431 13.05 28.77 10.04
CA THR A 431 13.89 29.94 10.34
C THR A 431 14.20 30.02 11.83
N PRO A 432 15.37 30.54 12.23
CA PRO A 432 15.69 30.73 13.66
C PRO A 432 14.73 31.68 14.40
N LYS A 433 13.96 32.49 13.64
CA LYS A 433 13.00 33.43 14.18
C LYS A 433 11.79 32.76 14.83
N TYR A 434 11.39 31.58 14.32
CA TYR A 434 10.21 30.87 14.78
C TYR A 434 10.61 29.52 15.34
N THR A 435 10.52 29.40 16.67
CA THR A 435 10.89 28.20 17.41
C THR A 435 9.82 27.85 18.42
N TYR A 436 9.83 26.61 18.85
CA TYR A 436 9.03 26.10 19.95
C TYR A 436 9.87 25.26 20.90
N TRP A 437 9.42 25.11 22.13
CA TRP A 437 10.00 24.21 23.11
C TRP A 437 9.25 22.89 23.11
N LYS A 438 9.98 21.81 22.94
CA LYS A 438 9.47 20.45 22.97
C LYS A 438 9.95 19.75 24.23
N LYS A 439 9.03 19.20 25.02
CA LYS A 439 9.38 18.43 26.20
C LYS A 439 10.11 17.17 25.77
N GLU A 440 11.25 16.89 26.41
CA GLU A 440 12.07 15.70 26.16
C GLU A 440 11.95 14.71 27.33
N ASN A 441 12.12 13.42 27.05
CA ASN A 441 12.13 12.41 28.12
C ASN A 441 13.38 12.50 28.97
N ALA A 442 14.54 12.68 28.33
CA ALA A 442 15.81 12.89 29.01
C ALA A 442 16.84 13.47 28.04
N ILE A 443 17.69 14.37 28.52
CA ILE A 443 18.83 14.90 27.77
C ILE A 443 20.12 14.67 28.56
N PRO A 444 21.16 14.04 27.96
CA PRO A 444 22.45 13.86 28.64
C PRO A 444 23.03 15.18 29.12
N ILE A 445 23.53 15.23 30.36
CA ILE A 445 24.12 16.45 30.93
C ILE A 445 25.25 16.96 30.04
N LYS A 446 26.04 16.07 29.45
CA LYS A 446 27.13 16.43 28.53
C LYS A 446 26.65 17.16 27.28
N GLU A 447 25.45 16.82 26.80
CA GLU A 447 24.83 17.45 25.63
C GLU A 447 24.31 18.84 26.02
N TYR A 448 23.62 18.94 27.14
CA TYR A 448 23.16 20.22 27.67
C TYR A 448 24.33 21.22 27.83
N ILE A 449 25.46 20.78 28.41
CA ILE A 449 26.64 21.65 28.62
C ILE A 449 27.23 22.16 27.30
N LYS A 450 27.14 21.38 26.22
CA LYS A 450 27.66 21.79 24.91
C LYS A 450 26.85 22.91 24.26
N ASN A 451 25.53 22.89 24.43
CA ASN A 451 24.63 23.81 23.78
C ASN A 451 23.49 24.24 24.73
N PRO A 452 23.77 24.95 25.83
CA PRO A 452 22.77 25.25 26.85
C PRO A 452 21.59 26.09 26.32
N ASP A 453 21.82 26.94 25.31
CA ASP A 453 20.80 27.78 24.72
C ASP A 453 19.75 27.01 23.89
N MET A 454 20.02 25.74 23.59
CA MET A 454 19.11 24.85 22.90
C MET A 454 18.16 24.12 23.85
N TYR A 455 18.33 24.31 25.15
CA TYR A 455 17.54 23.58 26.16
C TYR A 455 17.02 24.53 27.23
N LYS A 456 15.84 24.21 27.76
CA LYS A 456 15.19 24.91 28.87
C LYS A 456 14.96 23.90 29.98
N LEU A 457 15.64 24.08 31.12
CA LEU A 457 15.37 23.30 32.32
C LEU A 457 14.04 23.76 32.92
N VAL A 458 13.10 22.84 33.10
CA VAL A 458 11.86 23.06 33.86
C VAL A 458 12.16 22.93 35.34
N THR A 459 12.98 21.92 35.70
CA THR A 459 13.55 21.73 37.04
C THR A 459 14.97 21.20 36.93
N ASP A 460 15.76 21.30 38.04
CA ASP A 460 17.10 20.71 38.12
C ASP A 460 17.08 19.18 38.36
N LYS A 461 16.02 18.51 37.99
CA LYS A 461 15.89 17.07 38.19
C LYS A 461 16.85 16.30 37.31
N LYS A 462 17.71 15.50 37.97
CA LYS A 462 18.72 14.64 37.31
C LYS A 462 18.45 13.19 37.66
N GLU A 463 18.59 12.33 36.69
CA GLU A 463 18.47 10.88 36.86
C GLU A 463 19.61 10.16 36.13
N THR A 464 19.94 8.97 36.59
CA THR A 464 20.84 8.07 35.87
C THR A 464 19.99 7.20 34.95
N ILE A 465 20.10 7.44 33.66
CA ILE A 465 19.41 6.70 32.61
C ILE A 465 20.23 5.45 32.27
N ARG A 466 19.58 4.30 32.28
CA ARG A 466 20.12 3.04 31.76
C ARG A 466 19.42 2.76 30.44
N PRO A 467 20.13 2.91 29.30
CA PRO A 467 19.55 2.58 28.00
C PRO A 467 19.17 1.08 27.98
N GLU A 468 18.09 0.74 27.35
CA GLU A 468 17.82 -0.63 26.95
C GLU A 468 18.88 -1.03 25.93
N GLY A 469 19.50 -2.21 26.11
CA GLY A 469 20.64 -2.65 25.32
C GLY A 469 22.02 -2.33 25.93
N MET A 470 23.09 -2.45 25.16
CA MET A 470 24.49 -2.39 25.65
C MET A 470 25.03 -0.99 26.00
N GLY A 471 24.19 -0.01 26.21
CA GLY A 471 24.61 1.35 26.54
C GLY A 471 25.12 1.49 27.99
N LYS A 472 26.16 2.31 28.22
CA LYS A 472 26.59 2.64 29.59
C LYS A 472 25.60 3.62 30.21
N PRO A 473 25.26 3.46 31.52
CA PRO A 473 24.47 4.44 32.24
C PRO A 473 25.08 5.85 32.11
N TYR A 474 24.21 6.84 31.95
CA TYR A 474 24.60 8.25 31.88
C TYR A 474 23.70 9.14 32.73
N GLU A 475 24.20 10.27 33.17
CA GLU A 475 23.41 11.26 33.89
C GLU A 475 22.71 12.19 32.89
N ALA A 476 21.42 12.40 33.11
CA ALA A 476 20.55 13.21 32.26
C ALA A 476 19.63 14.12 33.08
N PHE A 477 19.25 15.25 32.49
CA PHE A 477 18.09 16.01 32.95
C PHE A 477 16.83 15.38 32.39
N THR A 478 15.84 15.14 33.24
CA THR A 478 14.57 14.47 32.89
C THR A 478 13.37 15.43 32.80
N ASP A 479 13.50 16.64 33.33
CA ASP A 479 12.48 17.68 33.21
C ASP A 479 13.05 18.85 32.42
N ILE A 480 13.16 18.66 31.14
CA ILE A 480 13.87 19.52 30.21
C ILE A 480 13.14 19.62 28.88
N MET A 481 13.28 20.75 28.23
CA MET A 481 12.74 21.01 26.90
C MET A 481 13.83 21.34 25.91
N SER A 482 13.71 20.87 24.68
CA SER A 482 14.60 21.21 23.55
C SER A 482 13.97 22.28 22.66
N LYS A 483 14.80 23.16 22.14
CA LYS A 483 14.42 24.22 21.20
C LYS A 483 14.42 23.68 19.78
N THR A 484 13.28 23.76 19.09
CA THR A 484 13.08 23.25 17.73
C THR A 484 12.52 24.36 16.85
N GLN A 485 12.94 24.41 15.58
CA GLN A 485 12.37 25.35 14.61
C GLN A 485 10.98 24.89 14.17
N VAL A 486 10.11 25.87 13.93
CA VAL A 486 8.77 25.61 13.38
C VAL A 486 8.89 25.27 11.90
N GLU A 487 8.28 24.16 11.49
CA GLU A 487 8.34 23.65 10.12
C GLU A 487 6.99 23.68 9.39
N ALA A 488 5.92 24.01 10.10
CA ALA A 488 4.58 24.06 9.52
C ALA A 488 3.71 25.14 10.15
N ILE A 489 2.71 25.58 9.42
CA ILE A 489 1.60 26.40 9.91
C ILE A 489 0.28 25.72 9.57
N SER A 490 -0.64 25.65 10.55
CA SER A 490 -1.98 25.14 10.34
C SER A 490 -2.98 26.27 10.58
N PHE A 491 -4.01 26.37 9.76
CA PHE A 491 -5.03 27.40 9.84
C PHE A 491 -6.42 26.80 9.54
N PRO A 492 -7.53 27.49 9.87
CA PRO A 492 -8.87 26.95 9.62
C PRO A 492 -9.10 26.62 8.15
N ALA A 493 -9.70 25.48 7.85
CA ALA A 493 -10.01 25.07 6.48
C ALA A 493 -10.92 26.11 5.79
N GLY A 494 -10.52 26.51 4.59
CA GLY A 494 -11.23 27.53 3.81
C GLY A 494 -10.93 28.97 4.19
N LEU A 495 -10.01 29.23 5.12
CA LEU A 495 -9.65 30.57 5.58
C LEU A 495 -8.13 30.81 5.55
N TYR A 496 -7.55 31.00 4.37
CA TYR A 496 -6.11 31.24 4.24
C TYR A 496 -5.71 32.62 4.79
N PRO A 497 -4.86 32.68 5.84
CA PRO A 497 -4.48 33.93 6.50
C PRO A 497 -3.34 34.66 5.76
N LYS A 498 -3.57 35.03 4.48
CA LYS A 498 -2.56 35.59 3.58
C LYS A 498 -1.84 36.81 4.15
N ASP A 499 -2.58 37.76 4.69
CA ASP A 499 -2.01 38.98 5.24
C ASP A 499 -1.19 38.75 6.53
N LEU A 500 -1.57 37.77 7.36
CA LEU A 500 -0.79 37.35 8.51
C LEU A 500 0.53 36.73 8.06
N ILE A 501 0.49 35.78 7.13
CA ILE A 501 1.67 35.06 6.62
C ILE A 501 2.67 36.05 5.99
N ILE A 502 2.19 36.96 5.14
CA ILE A 502 3.02 37.99 4.51
C ILE A 502 3.62 38.95 5.57
N SER A 503 2.81 39.43 6.51
CA SER A 503 3.26 40.40 7.53
C SER A 503 4.34 39.81 8.47
N LYS A 504 4.33 38.51 8.66
CA LYS A 504 5.30 37.79 9.49
C LYS A 504 6.53 37.32 8.71
N GLY A 505 6.52 37.43 7.37
CA GLY A 505 7.60 36.97 6.51
C GLY A 505 7.74 35.44 6.52
N ILE A 506 6.61 34.73 6.57
CA ILE A 506 6.59 33.26 6.54
C ILE A 506 6.63 32.82 5.08
N GLU A 507 7.62 32.04 4.73
CA GLU A 507 7.79 31.44 3.40
C GLU A 507 7.27 30.02 3.39
N ILE A 508 6.39 29.69 2.41
CA ILE A 508 5.94 28.33 2.18
C ILE A 508 7.07 27.51 1.57
N ASP A 509 7.23 26.29 2.04
CA ASP A 509 8.19 25.33 1.48
C ASP A 509 7.52 24.52 0.34
N ASP A 510 7.48 25.16 -0.84
CA ASP A 510 6.85 24.58 -2.03
C ASP A 510 7.51 23.27 -2.47
N GLU A 511 8.81 23.11 -2.23
CA GLU A 511 9.55 21.89 -2.56
C GLU A 511 9.05 20.74 -1.69
N ARG A 512 9.05 20.93 -0.37
CA ARG A 512 8.54 19.92 0.59
C ARG A 512 7.06 19.64 0.39
N MET A 513 6.26 20.64 0.07
CA MET A 513 4.85 20.46 -0.25
C MET A 513 4.64 19.64 -1.52
N PHE A 514 5.43 19.90 -2.56
CA PHE A 514 5.39 19.12 -3.79
C PHE A 514 5.81 17.66 -3.56
N ASP A 515 6.88 17.45 -2.82
CA ASP A 515 7.37 16.10 -2.49
C ASP A 515 6.30 15.31 -1.73
N LEU A 516 5.68 15.92 -0.74
CA LEU A 516 4.64 15.27 0.07
C LEU A 516 3.37 14.95 -0.73
N LEU A 517 2.91 15.89 -1.56
CA LEU A 517 1.58 15.82 -2.18
C LEU A 517 1.57 15.17 -3.57
N VAL A 518 2.70 15.22 -4.28
CA VAL A 518 2.77 14.77 -5.67
C VAL A 518 3.86 13.73 -5.87
N LEU A 519 5.12 14.07 -5.58
CA LEU A 519 6.26 13.19 -5.88
C LEU A 519 6.22 11.90 -5.06
N GLY A 520 6.03 11.98 -3.74
CA GLY A 520 5.93 10.82 -2.87
C GLY A 520 4.78 9.87 -3.26
N PRO A 521 3.53 10.34 -3.42
CA PRO A 521 2.44 9.52 -3.95
C PRO A 521 2.74 8.87 -5.30
N MET A 522 3.35 9.60 -6.24
CA MET A 522 3.72 9.03 -7.55
C MET A 522 4.84 8.01 -7.44
N ASN A 523 5.83 8.25 -6.60
CA ASN A 523 6.91 7.27 -6.38
C ASN A 523 6.37 5.96 -5.82
N ARG A 524 5.43 5.99 -4.86
CA ARG A 524 4.77 4.76 -4.38
C ARG A 524 4.04 4.00 -5.49
N ILE A 525 3.45 4.71 -6.46
CA ILE A 525 2.81 4.09 -7.63
C ILE A 525 3.88 3.47 -8.54
N ILE A 526 4.96 4.19 -8.81
CA ILE A 526 6.09 3.76 -9.65
C ILE A 526 6.77 2.53 -9.03
N GLU A 527 6.99 2.54 -7.72
CA GLU A 527 7.56 1.41 -6.97
C GLU A 527 6.63 0.19 -6.98
N ALA A 528 5.32 0.39 -6.84
CA ALA A 528 4.35 -0.71 -6.96
C ALA A 528 4.29 -1.33 -8.36
N MET A 529 4.77 -0.62 -9.38
CA MET A 529 4.94 -1.13 -10.75
C MET A 529 6.30 -1.83 -10.94
N GLY A 530 7.15 -1.89 -9.91
CA GLY A 530 8.48 -2.52 -9.96
C GLY A 530 9.60 -1.63 -10.50
N TYR A 531 9.41 -0.31 -10.55
CA TYR A 531 10.42 0.62 -11.04
C TYR A 531 11.04 1.44 -9.90
N GLN A 532 12.25 1.96 -10.14
CA GLN A 532 12.95 2.87 -9.23
C GLN A 532 12.18 4.19 -9.06
N PRO A 533 12.14 4.76 -7.84
CA PRO A 533 11.52 6.06 -7.61
C PRO A 533 12.23 7.17 -8.39
N VAL A 534 11.45 8.13 -8.86
CA VAL A 534 11.96 9.31 -9.57
C VAL A 534 12.58 10.29 -8.58
N SER A 535 13.82 10.69 -8.81
CA SER A 535 14.44 11.87 -8.19
C SER A 535 14.54 13.00 -9.21
N LEU A 536 13.91 14.13 -8.91
CA LEU A 536 13.91 15.28 -9.83
C LEU A 536 15.22 16.08 -9.79
N ASP A 537 16.06 15.85 -8.77
CA ASP A 537 17.33 16.56 -8.58
C ASP A 537 18.49 15.89 -9.36
N MET A 538 18.37 14.60 -9.69
CA MET A 538 19.42 13.85 -10.42
C MET A 538 19.39 14.02 -11.95
N ALA A 539 18.38 14.66 -12.53
CA ALA A 539 18.25 14.81 -13.99
C ALA A 539 19.26 15.82 -14.61
N PHE A 540 20.14 16.42 -13.82
CA PHE A 540 21.19 17.31 -14.32
C PHE A 540 22.48 16.59 -14.74
N VAL A 541 22.66 15.32 -14.34
CA VAL A 541 23.91 14.58 -14.62
C VAL A 541 23.84 13.83 -15.96
N ASN A 542 22.64 13.38 -16.39
CA ASN A 542 22.49 12.61 -17.63
C ASN A 542 22.28 13.43 -18.90
N SER A 543 22.21 14.77 -18.82
CA SER A 543 22.12 15.66 -19.98
C SER A 543 23.46 16.23 -20.44
N LEU A 544 24.57 15.77 -19.88
CA LEU A 544 25.93 16.22 -20.19
C LEU A 544 26.83 15.11 -20.76
N TRP A 545 26.23 13.96 -21.17
CA TRP A 545 26.95 12.91 -21.92
C TRP A 545 26.23 12.58 -23.23
#